data_8ab4114b4002c2682c108b4b0dbf4ec5
#
_entry.id   8ab4114b4002c2682c108b4b0dbf4ec5
#
_cell.length_a   1.000
_cell.length_b   1.000
_cell.length_c   1.000
_cell.angle_alpha   90.00
_cell.angle_beta   90.00
_cell.angle_gamma   90.00
#
_symmetry.space_group_name_H-M   'P 1'
#
loop_
_entity.id
_entity.type
_entity.pdbx_description
1 polymer ?
#
loop_
_entity_poly.entity_id
_entity_poly.type
_entity_poly.pdbx_seq_one_letter_code
_entity_poly.pdbx_strand_id
1 'polypeptide(L)'
;MSNKFPISNFQFPIALLLVIMLASCNPEARWTTKDVTIQIAPYTISAGYIECAFTPDDDAYYLVACEPAKEGVNPQDNPKQFMTLALDSANTEYIQWRYDLLQAGEFQIAPFASHCLQYGQIDKFFTNLEPNTKYWIYAFVVNPEKIQPAGKLFLQTVTTKSTSVVDVHFEYRVRGYWDYIYPLNPDGKINNHFPYLAATVDSLTLVESWEGMPPEIYFAQYFVNIAEADNKDDIRYGVQVVYNDGWSSHVAFEEGHTYYTAIVSYDGFIGNNVIYKFTWTGEDFEAYFKDEDSIVSNGENG
;
A
#
# COMPACT_ATOMS: atom_id res chain seq x y z
N MET A 1 55.67 36.36 -38.56
CA MET A 1 55.44 36.58 -37.12
C MET A 1 54.33 35.65 -36.66
N SER A 2 54.69 34.56 -35.97
CA SER A 2 53.74 33.50 -35.50
C SER A 2 53.46 33.77 -34.05
N ASN A 3 52.25 34.16 -33.74
CA ASN A 3 51.79 34.29 -32.36
C ASN A 3 51.30 32.88 -31.81
N LYS A 4 52.16 32.31 -31.02
CA LYS A 4 51.77 31.13 -30.18
C LYS A 4 51.03 31.63 -28.95
N PHE A 5 49.76 31.29 -28.82
CA PHE A 5 49.02 31.44 -27.57
C PHE A 5 49.45 30.34 -26.56
N PRO A 6 49.71 30.67 -25.30
CA PRO A 6 50.06 29.65 -24.31
C PRO A 6 48.82 28.95 -23.78
N ILE A 7 48.62 27.70 -24.16
CA ILE A 7 47.62 26.79 -23.55
C ILE A 7 48.28 26.16 -22.33
N SER A 8 48.24 26.78 -21.18
CA SER A 8 48.77 26.11 -20.00
C SER A 8 48.20 26.45 -18.63
N ASN A 9 47.00 27.04 -18.52
CA ASN A 9 46.49 27.33 -17.17
C ASN A 9 45.01 26.94 -16.91
N PHE A 10 44.40 26.11 -17.75
CA PHE A 10 42.96 25.75 -17.54
C PHE A 10 42.70 24.30 -17.15
N GLN A 11 43.73 23.46 -17.10
CA GLN A 11 43.54 22.05 -16.74
C GLN A 11 43.54 21.77 -15.23
N PHE A 12 44.14 22.64 -14.41
CA PHE A 12 44.25 22.42 -12.97
C PHE A 12 42.93 22.56 -12.20
N PRO A 13 42.06 23.55 -12.47
CA PRO A 13 40.81 23.68 -11.71
C PRO A 13 39.78 22.60 -12.06
N ILE A 14 39.76 22.07 -13.31
CA ILE A 14 38.82 21.03 -13.71
C ILE A 14 39.18 19.69 -13.07
N ALA A 15 40.44 19.32 -13.02
CA ALA A 15 40.91 18.11 -12.38
C ALA A 15 40.66 18.15 -10.84
N LEU A 16 40.86 19.31 -10.21
CA LEU A 16 40.59 19.52 -8.80
C LEU A 16 39.08 19.46 -8.50
N LEU A 17 38.24 20.02 -9.37
CA LEU A 17 36.78 19.95 -9.24
C LEU A 17 36.28 18.52 -9.43
N LEU A 18 36.83 17.74 -10.37
CA LEU A 18 36.49 16.34 -10.59
C LEU A 18 36.90 15.46 -9.39
N VAL A 19 38.07 15.72 -8.79
CA VAL A 19 38.53 15.02 -7.58
C VAL A 19 37.64 15.35 -6.37
N ILE A 20 37.19 16.62 -6.25
CA ILE A 20 36.24 17.00 -5.18
C ILE A 20 34.86 16.38 -5.39
N MET A 21 34.38 16.32 -6.65
CA MET A 21 33.12 15.64 -6.95
C MET A 21 33.20 14.11 -6.73
N LEU A 22 34.35 13.50 -7.06
CA LEU A 22 34.56 12.06 -6.79
C LEU A 22 34.75 11.76 -5.30
N ALA A 23 35.34 12.70 -4.54
CA ALA A 23 35.48 12.56 -3.09
C ALA A 23 34.15 12.81 -2.34
N SER A 24 33.25 13.64 -2.88
CA SER A 24 31.89 13.83 -2.32
C SER A 24 30.93 12.70 -2.66
N CYS A 25 31.27 11.84 -3.63
CA CYS A 25 30.51 10.65 -4.02
C CYS A 25 31.20 9.37 -3.53
N ASN A 26 31.91 9.40 -2.39
CA ASN A 26 32.40 8.18 -1.79
C ASN A 26 31.27 7.54 -0.94
N PRO A 27 30.55 6.54 -1.48
CA PRO A 27 29.47 5.89 -0.76
C PRO A 27 29.97 5.20 0.52
N GLU A 28 31.24 4.83 0.60
CA GLU A 28 31.82 4.23 1.80
C GLU A 28 31.79 5.16 3.03
N ALA A 29 31.82 6.48 2.85
CA ALA A 29 31.73 7.43 3.95
C ALA A 29 30.34 7.49 4.61
N ARG A 30 29.29 7.03 3.90
CA ARG A 30 27.92 6.96 4.41
C ARG A 30 27.58 5.66 5.17
N TRP A 31 28.43 4.65 5.06
CA TRP A 31 28.17 3.32 5.62
C TRP A 31 29.03 2.98 6.83
N THR A 32 29.71 3.96 7.40
CA THR A 32 30.32 3.77 8.71
C THR A 32 29.20 3.45 9.68
N THR A 33 29.25 2.25 10.20
CA THR A 33 28.38 1.65 11.22
C THR A 33 28.17 2.57 12.43
N LYS A 34 27.40 3.64 12.26
CA LYS A 34 26.76 4.28 13.40
C LYS A 34 25.72 3.30 13.92
N ASP A 35 25.57 3.26 15.23
CA ASP A 35 24.50 2.54 15.91
C ASP A 35 23.16 3.25 15.58
N VAL A 36 22.65 3.05 14.35
CA VAL A 36 21.34 3.58 13.96
C VAL A 36 20.27 2.85 14.75
N THR A 37 19.38 3.60 15.38
CA THR A 37 18.20 3.09 16.05
C THR A 37 16.98 3.27 15.16
N ILE A 38 16.17 2.22 15.02
CA ILE A 38 14.92 2.27 14.23
C ILE A 38 13.75 2.09 15.20
N GLN A 39 12.94 3.12 15.34
CA GLN A 39 11.69 3.02 16.07
C GLN A 39 10.65 2.34 15.18
N ILE A 40 9.97 1.32 15.71
CA ILE A 40 8.88 0.59 15.07
C ILE A 40 7.60 0.94 15.84
N ALA A 41 6.62 1.54 15.18
CA ALA A 41 5.40 2.00 15.80
C ALA A 41 4.16 1.53 15.00
N PRO A 42 3.61 0.33 15.29
CA PRO A 42 2.32 -0.09 14.74
C PRO A 42 1.22 0.85 15.24
N TYR A 43 0.41 1.41 14.34
CA TYR A 43 -0.66 2.34 14.68
C TYR A 43 -2.05 1.87 14.23
N THR A 44 -2.14 1.03 13.20
CA THR A 44 -3.37 0.32 12.84
C THR A 44 -3.12 -1.18 12.90
N ILE A 45 -3.97 -1.91 13.61
CA ILE A 45 -3.93 -3.36 13.68
C ILE A 45 -5.33 -3.86 13.37
N SER A 46 -5.48 -4.58 12.27
CA SER A 46 -6.72 -5.18 11.80
C SER A 46 -6.66 -6.72 11.87
N ALA A 47 -7.66 -7.39 11.34
CA ALA A 47 -7.67 -8.85 11.24
C ALA A 47 -6.72 -9.36 10.16
N GLY A 48 -6.62 -8.65 9.03
CA GLY A 48 -5.83 -9.06 7.88
C GLY A 48 -4.71 -8.11 7.49
N TYR A 49 -4.53 -6.97 8.20
CA TYR A 49 -3.45 -6.05 7.90
C TYR A 49 -2.93 -5.30 9.13
N ILE A 50 -1.72 -4.76 9.01
CA ILE A 50 -1.09 -3.90 10.01
C ILE A 50 -0.44 -2.71 9.29
N GLU A 51 -0.71 -1.49 9.77
CA GLU A 51 0.04 -0.30 9.39
C GLU A 51 1.07 0.04 10.47
N CYS A 52 2.29 0.32 10.03
CA CYS A 52 3.40 0.53 10.94
C CYS A 52 4.34 1.61 10.42
N ALA A 53 4.66 2.59 11.28
CA ALA A 53 5.68 3.58 11.01
C ALA A 53 7.06 3.05 11.42
N PHE A 54 8.06 3.34 10.58
CA PHE A 54 9.48 3.07 10.84
C PHE A 54 10.25 4.37 10.79
N THR A 55 10.88 4.73 11.89
CA THR A 55 11.59 6.00 12.03
C THR A 55 13.03 5.74 12.48
N PRO A 56 14.00 5.74 11.54
CA PRO A 56 15.42 5.71 11.89
C PRO A 56 15.86 7.06 12.47
N ASP A 57 16.81 7.05 13.40
CA ASP A 57 17.40 8.24 14.01
C ASP A 57 18.54 8.87 13.18
N ASP A 58 19.01 8.18 12.14
CA ASP A 58 20.02 8.67 11.18
C ASP A 58 19.80 8.01 9.83
N ASP A 59 20.42 8.56 8.79
CA ASP A 59 20.36 8.06 7.42
C ASP A 59 20.97 6.67 7.29
N ALA A 60 20.15 5.70 6.92
CA ALA A 60 20.59 4.31 6.69
C ALA A 60 19.66 3.60 5.71
N TYR A 61 20.20 2.60 5.01
CA TYR A 61 19.38 1.60 4.36
C TYR A 61 19.03 0.50 5.37
N TYR A 62 17.77 0.09 5.39
CA TYR A 62 17.32 -0.92 6.32
C TYR A 62 16.25 -1.83 5.67
N LEU A 63 16.23 -3.08 6.11
CA LEU A 63 15.17 -4.04 5.76
C LEU A 63 14.04 -3.90 6.79
N VAL A 64 12.80 -3.99 6.31
CA VAL A 64 11.60 -4.15 7.14
C VAL A 64 10.84 -5.38 6.69
N ALA A 65 10.29 -6.12 7.63
CA ALA A 65 9.41 -7.24 7.33
C ALA A 65 8.39 -7.49 8.45
N CYS A 66 7.36 -8.25 8.10
CA CYS A 66 6.33 -8.75 9.00
C CYS A 66 6.16 -10.25 8.72
N GLU A 67 6.40 -11.09 9.72
CA GLU A 67 6.32 -12.54 9.60
C GLU A 67 5.54 -13.16 10.76
N PRO A 68 4.83 -14.28 10.53
CA PRO A 68 4.18 -15.02 11.62
C PRO A 68 5.19 -15.43 12.68
N ALA A 69 4.89 -15.13 13.94
CA ALA A 69 5.73 -15.51 15.05
C ALA A 69 5.73 -17.03 15.25
N LYS A 70 6.91 -17.63 15.22
CA LYS A 70 7.06 -19.08 15.41
C LYS A 70 7.08 -19.42 16.89
N GLU A 71 6.30 -20.42 17.30
CA GLU A 71 6.24 -20.89 18.68
C GLU A 71 7.62 -21.39 19.15
N GLY A 72 8.02 -20.99 20.37
CA GLY A 72 9.30 -21.37 20.96
C GLY A 72 10.53 -20.69 20.35
N VAL A 73 10.35 -19.79 19.39
CA VAL A 73 11.45 -19.01 18.78
C VAL A 73 11.40 -17.57 19.28
N ASN A 74 12.56 -17.05 19.69
CA ASN A 74 12.75 -15.64 19.97
C ASN A 74 13.89 -15.09 19.10
N PRO A 75 13.62 -14.21 18.14
CA PRO A 75 14.66 -13.64 17.29
C PRO A 75 15.80 -12.95 18.05
N GLN A 76 15.52 -12.44 19.25
CA GLN A 76 16.51 -11.78 20.09
C GLN A 76 17.52 -12.73 20.74
N ASP A 77 17.28 -14.05 20.75
CA ASP A 77 18.24 -15.03 21.30
C ASP A 77 19.45 -15.19 20.37
N ASN A 78 19.24 -15.06 19.04
CA ASN A 78 20.32 -15.06 18.05
C ASN A 78 20.04 -14.04 16.93
N PRO A 79 20.10 -12.74 17.23
CA PRO A 79 19.67 -11.69 16.30
C PRO A 79 20.51 -11.66 15.02
N LYS A 80 21.80 -11.96 15.09
CA LYS A 80 22.66 -11.99 13.90
C LYS A 80 22.23 -13.08 12.91
N GLN A 81 21.95 -14.28 13.39
CA GLN A 81 21.48 -15.36 12.56
C GLN A 81 20.11 -15.05 11.96
N PHE A 82 19.20 -14.52 12.78
CA PHE A 82 17.87 -14.11 12.34
C PHE A 82 17.93 -13.08 11.20
N MET A 83 18.67 -11.99 11.40
CA MET A 83 18.85 -10.95 10.39
C MET A 83 19.49 -11.49 9.09
N THR A 84 20.45 -12.40 9.21
CA THR A 84 21.08 -13.03 8.03
C THR A 84 20.05 -13.83 7.24
N LEU A 85 19.27 -14.68 7.88
CA LEU A 85 18.23 -15.48 7.23
C LEU A 85 17.16 -14.63 6.58
N ALA A 86 16.71 -13.57 7.25
CA ALA A 86 15.73 -12.63 6.70
C ALA A 86 16.28 -11.91 5.46
N LEU A 87 17.53 -11.49 5.48
CA LEU A 87 18.18 -10.84 4.33
C LEU A 87 18.41 -11.81 3.17
N ASP A 88 18.78 -13.06 3.46
CA ASP A 88 18.95 -14.11 2.45
C ASP A 88 17.62 -14.44 1.77
N SER A 89 16.49 -14.44 2.51
CA SER A 89 15.15 -14.58 1.96
C SER A 89 14.84 -13.45 0.99
N ALA A 90 14.98 -12.19 1.45
CA ALA A 90 14.73 -11.02 0.61
C ALA A 90 15.62 -10.98 -0.64
N ASN A 91 16.88 -11.40 -0.53
CA ASN A 91 17.77 -11.48 -1.66
C ASN A 91 17.39 -12.61 -2.65
N THR A 92 16.88 -13.71 -2.13
CA THR A 92 16.39 -14.82 -2.97
C THR A 92 15.15 -14.39 -3.77
N GLU A 93 14.20 -13.73 -3.13
CA GLU A 93 13.01 -13.15 -3.77
C GLU A 93 13.38 -12.11 -4.83
N TYR A 94 14.34 -11.24 -4.53
CA TYR A 94 14.87 -10.27 -5.49
C TYR A 94 15.51 -10.93 -6.71
N ILE A 95 16.28 -12.00 -6.53
CA ILE A 95 16.90 -12.74 -7.64
C ILE A 95 15.83 -13.37 -8.52
N GLN A 96 14.79 -13.97 -7.93
CA GLN A 96 13.68 -14.54 -8.67
C GLN A 96 12.92 -13.45 -9.44
N TRP A 97 12.55 -12.34 -8.79
CA TRP A 97 11.91 -11.21 -9.43
C TRP A 97 12.73 -10.67 -10.63
N ARG A 98 14.04 -10.51 -10.47
CA ARG A 98 14.91 -10.11 -11.58
C ARG A 98 14.88 -11.10 -12.72
N TYR A 99 14.91 -12.38 -12.41
CA TYR A 99 14.84 -13.43 -13.43
C TYR A 99 13.53 -13.35 -14.22
N ASP A 100 12.42 -13.18 -13.54
CA ASP A 100 11.09 -13.08 -14.16
C ASP A 100 10.99 -11.85 -15.07
N LEU A 101 11.48 -10.69 -14.65
CA LEU A 101 11.57 -9.49 -15.49
C LEU A 101 12.44 -9.71 -16.74
N LEU A 102 13.58 -10.34 -16.60
CA LEU A 102 14.46 -10.64 -17.74
C LEU A 102 13.76 -11.58 -18.74
N GLN A 103 12.99 -12.55 -18.26
CA GLN A 103 12.19 -13.43 -19.13
C GLN A 103 11.07 -12.66 -19.84
N ALA A 104 10.52 -11.63 -19.21
CA ALA A 104 9.53 -10.71 -19.79
C ALA A 104 10.14 -9.68 -20.76
N GLY A 105 11.47 -9.66 -20.92
CA GLY A 105 12.17 -8.72 -21.81
C GLY A 105 12.50 -7.36 -21.19
N GLU A 106 12.35 -7.22 -19.87
CA GLU A 106 12.73 -6.01 -19.14
C GLU A 106 14.23 -6.00 -18.82
N PHE A 107 14.92 -4.93 -19.24
CA PHE A 107 16.38 -4.83 -19.07
C PHE A 107 16.79 -3.72 -18.07
N GLN A 108 15.89 -2.82 -17.70
CA GLN A 108 16.13 -1.79 -16.69
C GLN A 108 15.62 -2.27 -15.33
N ILE A 109 16.43 -3.06 -14.65
CA ILE A 109 16.06 -3.68 -13.38
C ILE A 109 16.66 -2.88 -12.22
N ALA A 110 15.83 -2.50 -11.27
CA ALA A 110 16.26 -1.76 -10.07
C ALA A 110 17.29 -2.57 -9.26
N PRO A 111 18.32 -1.94 -8.68
CA PRO A 111 19.28 -2.62 -7.82
C PRO A 111 18.62 -3.09 -6.52
N PHE A 112 19.24 -4.07 -5.83
CA PHE A 112 18.73 -4.64 -4.58
C PHE A 112 18.34 -3.58 -3.55
N ALA A 113 19.18 -2.56 -3.35
CA ALA A 113 18.93 -1.52 -2.37
C ALA A 113 17.62 -0.74 -2.62
N SER A 114 17.34 -0.40 -3.86
CA SER A 114 16.12 0.36 -4.22
C SER A 114 14.87 -0.51 -4.32
N HIS A 115 15.02 -1.83 -4.44
CA HIS A 115 13.89 -2.76 -4.51
C HIS A 115 13.50 -3.32 -3.13
N CYS A 116 14.50 -3.73 -2.33
CA CYS A 116 14.25 -4.46 -1.08
C CYS A 116 14.44 -3.63 0.18
N LEU A 117 15.19 -2.52 0.12
CA LEU A 117 15.54 -1.75 1.30
C LEU A 117 14.76 -0.44 1.36
N GLN A 118 14.57 0.02 2.56
CA GLN A 118 13.97 1.31 2.87
C GLN A 118 15.05 2.33 3.24
N TYR A 119 14.74 3.62 3.10
CA TYR A 119 15.63 4.73 3.45
C TYR A 119 14.82 5.89 4.03
N GLY A 120 15.26 6.47 5.15
CA GLY A 120 14.53 7.53 5.85
C GLY A 120 13.28 7.01 6.57
N GLN A 121 12.40 7.90 6.99
CA GLN A 121 11.14 7.54 7.63
C GLN A 121 10.15 7.03 6.59
N ILE A 122 9.47 5.92 6.92
CA ILE A 122 8.42 5.34 6.08
C ILE A 122 7.22 4.88 6.91
N ASP A 123 6.07 4.81 6.24
CA ASP A 123 4.92 4.02 6.65
C ASP A 123 4.86 2.75 5.80
N LYS A 124 4.69 1.61 6.43
CA LYS A 124 4.58 0.31 5.75
C LYS A 124 3.24 -0.32 6.08
N PHE A 125 2.61 -0.82 5.03
CA PHE A 125 1.35 -1.53 5.08
C PHE A 125 1.61 -3.01 4.81
N PHE A 126 1.30 -3.86 5.78
CA PHE A 126 1.43 -5.31 5.67
C PHE A 126 0.05 -5.92 5.51
N THR A 127 -0.20 -6.59 4.40
CA THR A 127 -1.48 -7.20 4.04
C THR A 127 -1.43 -8.73 4.06
N ASN A 128 -2.56 -9.36 3.73
CA ASN A 128 -2.68 -10.81 3.65
C ASN A 128 -2.26 -11.53 4.94
N LEU A 129 -2.51 -10.89 6.08
CA LEU A 129 -2.20 -11.46 7.38
C LEU A 129 -3.35 -12.36 7.86
N GLU A 130 -3.00 -13.41 8.59
CA GLU A 130 -4.00 -14.29 9.21
C GLU A 130 -4.59 -13.64 10.47
N PRO A 131 -5.93 -13.76 10.69
CA PRO A 131 -6.57 -13.24 11.89
C PRO A 131 -6.08 -13.92 13.17
N ASN A 132 -6.18 -13.20 14.29
CA ASN A 132 -5.82 -13.70 15.61
C ASN A 132 -4.45 -14.37 15.68
N THR A 133 -3.52 -13.90 14.82
CA THR A 133 -2.19 -14.48 14.66
C THR A 133 -1.14 -13.50 15.14
N LYS A 134 -0.16 -14.03 15.85
CA LYS A 134 0.96 -13.25 16.35
C LYS A 134 2.00 -13.08 15.24
N TYR A 135 2.46 -11.83 15.03
CA TYR A 135 3.47 -11.47 14.05
C TYR A 135 4.67 -10.79 14.72
N TRP A 136 5.82 -11.01 14.14
CA TRP A 136 7.00 -10.19 14.35
C TRP A 136 7.06 -9.11 13.27
N ILE A 137 7.09 -7.85 13.69
CA ILE A 137 7.42 -6.71 12.84
C ILE A 137 8.84 -6.32 13.20
N TYR A 138 9.74 -6.36 12.25
CA TYR A 138 11.14 -6.10 12.53
C TYR A 138 11.82 -5.24 11.49
N ALA A 139 12.90 -4.59 11.92
CA ALA A 139 13.77 -3.80 11.07
C ALA A 139 15.23 -3.97 11.52
N PHE A 140 16.15 -3.85 10.58
CA PHE A 140 17.57 -3.79 10.85
C PHE A 140 18.32 -3.11 9.69
N VAL A 141 19.40 -2.43 10.02
CA VAL A 141 20.27 -1.77 9.05
C VAL A 141 20.97 -2.79 8.17
N VAL A 142 21.09 -2.48 6.87
CA VAL A 142 21.75 -3.33 5.87
C VAL A 142 22.84 -2.55 5.17
N ASN A 143 24.02 -3.16 5.01
CA ASN A 143 25.01 -2.67 4.07
C ASN A 143 24.58 -3.09 2.64
N PRO A 144 24.13 -2.17 1.79
CA PRO A 144 23.55 -2.53 0.49
C PRO A 144 24.58 -2.99 -0.53
N GLU A 145 25.86 -2.64 -0.36
CA GLU A 145 26.94 -3.06 -1.27
C GLU A 145 27.35 -4.52 -1.03
N LYS A 146 27.36 -4.92 0.25
CA LYS A 146 27.75 -6.28 0.65
C LYS A 146 26.55 -7.20 0.83
N ILE A 147 25.34 -6.66 0.82
CA ILE A 147 24.09 -7.36 1.17
C ILE A 147 24.29 -8.13 2.49
N GLN A 148 24.61 -7.38 3.54
CA GLN A 148 24.90 -7.93 4.87
C GLN A 148 24.21 -7.11 5.95
N PRO A 149 23.67 -7.78 7.01
CA PRO A 149 23.13 -7.08 8.14
C PRO A 149 24.19 -6.24 8.84
N ALA A 150 23.80 -5.04 9.29
CA ALA A 150 24.62 -4.14 10.08
C ALA A 150 23.80 -3.64 11.29
N GLY A 151 24.45 -3.48 12.43
CA GLY A 151 23.81 -2.96 13.65
C GLY A 151 22.95 -3.99 14.41
N LYS A 152 21.82 -3.52 14.95
CA LYS A 152 20.94 -4.27 15.86
C LYS A 152 19.65 -4.70 15.16
N LEU A 153 19.02 -5.73 15.70
CA LEU A 153 17.67 -6.12 15.35
C LEU A 153 16.67 -5.31 16.19
N PHE A 154 15.77 -4.58 15.55
CA PHE A 154 14.61 -3.94 16.16
C PHE A 154 13.40 -4.81 15.90
N LEU A 155 12.61 -5.10 16.94
CA LEU A 155 11.53 -6.07 16.88
C LEU A 155 10.35 -5.59 17.73
N GLN A 156 9.16 -5.64 17.12
CA GLN A 156 7.87 -5.53 17.80
C GLN A 156 7.07 -6.81 17.58
N THR A 157 6.32 -7.22 18.59
CA THR A 157 5.40 -8.35 18.48
C THR A 157 3.99 -7.82 18.53
N VAL A 158 3.20 -8.15 17.54
CA VAL A 158 1.81 -7.70 17.39
C VAL A 158 0.92 -8.92 17.16
N THR A 159 -0.31 -8.87 17.62
CA THR A 159 -1.33 -9.88 17.29
C THR A 159 -2.43 -9.21 16.50
N THR A 160 -2.73 -9.75 15.31
CA THR A 160 -3.87 -9.31 14.49
C THR A 160 -5.18 -9.52 15.24
N LYS A 161 -6.19 -8.73 14.92
CA LYS A 161 -7.52 -8.91 15.51
C LYS A 161 -8.15 -10.21 15.00
N SER A 162 -9.13 -10.72 15.74
CA SER A 162 -10.03 -11.73 15.20
C SER A 162 -10.93 -11.09 14.14
N THR A 163 -11.31 -11.86 13.12
CA THR A 163 -12.38 -11.43 12.21
C THR A 163 -13.64 -11.17 13.03
N SER A 164 -14.13 -9.95 13.00
CA SER A 164 -15.46 -9.62 13.47
C SER A 164 -16.29 -9.29 12.25
N VAL A 165 -17.37 -10.00 12.03
CA VAL A 165 -18.42 -9.53 11.13
C VAL A 165 -19.02 -8.31 11.83
N VAL A 166 -18.52 -7.13 11.48
CA VAL A 166 -19.10 -5.88 11.94
C VAL A 166 -20.22 -5.56 10.98
N ASP A 167 -21.43 -5.52 11.49
CA ASP A 167 -22.59 -5.01 10.75
C ASP A 167 -22.41 -3.51 10.56
N VAL A 168 -21.93 -3.11 9.38
CA VAL A 168 -21.64 -1.72 9.06
C VAL A 168 -22.68 -1.20 8.10
N HIS A 169 -23.31 -0.11 8.49
CA HIS A 169 -24.19 0.66 7.64
C HIS A 169 -23.39 1.80 7.01
N PHE A 170 -23.80 2.18 5.83
CA PHE A 170 -23.20 3.30 5.11
C PHE A 170 -24.28 4.32 4.74
N GLU A 171 -23.98 5.59 4.90
CA GLU A 171 -24.70 6.69 4.28
C GLU A 171 -23.93 7.13 3.05
N TYR A 172 -24.61 7.22 1.94
CA TYR A 172 -24.06 7.64 0.65
C TYR A 172 -24.73 8.95 0.22
N ARG A 173 -23.93 9.92 -0.13
CA ARG A 173 -24.41 11.22 -0.61
C ARG A 173 -23.77 11.56 -1.93
N VAL A 174 -24.55 12.07 -2.87
CA VAL A 174 -24.05 12.70 -4.08
C VAL A 174 -24.30 14.18 -4.01
N ARG A 175 -23.26 14.99 -4.27
CA ARG A 175 -23.30 16.44 -4.31
C ARG A 175 -22.58 16.95 -5.56
N GLY A 176 -23.33 17.30 -6.59
CA GLY A 176 -22.78 17.60 -7.89
C GLY A 176 -22.02 16.42 -8.47
N TYR A 177 -20.73 16.58 -8.76
CA TYR A 177 -19.85 15.54 -9.30
C TYR A 177 -19.10 14.76 -8.21
N TRP A 178 -19.50 14.89 -6.93
CA TRP A 178 -18.81 14.26 -5.81
C TRP A 178 -19.72 13.28 -5.12
N ASP A 179 -19.16 12.13 -4.77
CA ASP A 179 -19.81 11.20 -3.86
C ASP A 179 -19.07 11.12 -2.53
N TYR A 180 -19.85 10.94 -1.48
CA TYR A 180 -19.39 10.92 -0.09
C TYR A 180 -19.92 9.65 0.57
N ILE A 181 -19.03 8.94 1.24
CA ILE A 181 -19.35 7.71 1.96
C ILE A 181 -19.08 7.90 3.43
N TYR A 182 -20.09 7.65 4.24
CA TYR A 182 -20.05 7.79 5.69
C TYR A 182 -20.31 6.42 6.32
N PRO A 183 -19.27 5.68 6.78
CA PRO A 183 -19.51 4.49 7.59
C PRO A 183 -20.21 4.88 8.89
N LEU A 184 -21.24 4.15 9.27
CA LEU A 184 -22.03 4.40 10.47
C LEU A 184 -21.87 3.25 11.46
N ASN A 185 -21.75 3.61 12.73
CA ASN A 185 -21.93 2.66 13.82
C ASN A 185 -23.41 2.21 13.93
N PRO A 186 -23.71 1.12 14.64
CA PRO A 186 -25.09 0.67 14.86
C PRO A 186 -25.99 1.73 15.52
N ASP A 187 -25.42 2.74 16.19
CA ASP A 187 -26.16 3.88 16.77
C ASP A 187 -26.39 5.03 15.77
N GLY A 188 -26.03 4.85 14.51
CA GLY A 188 -26.19 5.81 13.43
C GLY A 188 -25.16 6.94 13.40
N LYS A 189 -24.15 6.90 14.26
CA LYS A 189 -23.07 7.90 14.25
C LYS A 189 -21.96 7.51 13.28
N ILE A 190 -21.34 8.52 12.67
CA ILE A 190 -20.22 8.33 11.76
C ILE A 190 -19.04 7.65 12.48
N ASN A 191 -18.50 6.60 11.86
CA ASN A 191 -17.31 5.92 12.32
C ASN A 191 -16.10 6.32 11.45
N ASN A 192 -15.34 7.28 11.93
CA ASN A 192 -14.17 7.80 11.20
C ASN A 192 -12.97 6.83 11.13
N HIS A 193 -13.04 5.68 11.81
CA HIS A 193 -11.95 4.71 11.88
C HIS A 193 -12.29 3.37 11.22
N PHE A 194 -13.44 3.30 10.56
CA PHE A 194 -13.88 2.07 9.92
C PHE A 194 -13.28 1.99 8.50
N PRO A 195 -12.49 0.95 8.19
CA PRO A 195 -11.94 0.75 6.87
C PRO A 195 -12.97 0.14 5.92
N TYR A 196 -13.02 0.62 4.69
CA TYR A 196 -13.90 0.13 3.63
C TYR A 196 -13.27 0.27 2.25
N LEU A 197 -13.81 -0.47 1.28
CA LEU A 197 -13.57 -0.28 -0.14
C LEU A 197 -14.87 0.18 -0.80
N ALA A 198 -14.77 1.00 -1.82
CA ALA A 198 -15.92 1.47 -2.59
C ALA A 198 -15.57 1.65 -4.06
N ALA A 199 -16.54 1.40 -4.93
CA ALA A 199 -16.42 1.67 -6.35
C ALA A 199 -17.79 2.02 -6.92
N THR A 200 -17.79 2.87 -7.97
CA THR A 200 -18.97 3.25 -8.74
C THR A 200 -18.70 2.98 -10.21
N VAL A 201 -19.67 2.42 -10.91
CA VAL A 201 -19.57 2.14 -12.34
C VAL A 201 -20.86 2.56 -13.06
N ASP A 202 -20.73 3.16 -14.25
CA ASP A 202 -21.86 3.40 -15.14
C ASP A 202 -22.36 2.07 -15.71
N SER A 203 -23.69 1.90 -15.76
CA SER A 203 -24.30 0.71 -16.36
C SER A 203 -23.92 0.53 -17.84
N LEU A 204 -23.68 1.61 -18.58
CA LEU A 204 -23.21 1.55 -19.96
C LEU A 204 -21.79 0.96 -20.03
N THR A 205 -20.92 1.31 -19.10
CA THR A 205 -19.59 0.72 -19.03
C THR A 205 -19.63 -0.79 -18.82
N LEU A 206 -20.56 -1.30 -17.99
CA LEU A 206 -20.75 -2.74 -17.84
C LEU A 206 -21.19 -3.42 -19.14
N VAL A 207 -22.07 -2.75 -19.93
CA VAL A 207 -22.53 -3.29 -21.19
C VAL A 207 -21.43 -3.24 -22.26
N GLU A 208 -20.76 -2.11 -22.40
CA GLU A 208 -19.83 -1.86 -23.52
C GLU A 208 -18.44 -2.46 -23.29
N SER A 209 -17.94 -2.36 -22.08
CA SER A 209 -16.57 -2.77 -21.74
C SER A 209 -16.47 -4.14 -21.07
N TRP A 210 -17.58 -4.62 -20.47
CA TRP A 210 -17.62 -5.87 -19.71
C TRP A 210 -18.68 -6.85 -20.22
N GLU A 211 -19.08 -6.73 -21.49
CA GLU A 211 -19.99 -7.65 -22.17
C GLU A 211 -21.32 -7.89 -21.43
N GLY A 212 -21.80 -6.87 -20.70
CA GLY A 212 -23.01 -6.98 -19.87
C GLY A 212 -22.80 -7.77 -18.58
N MET A 213 -21.59 -7.77 -18.03
CA MET A 213 -21.29 -8.44 -16.76
C MET A 213 -22.27 -7.96 -15.67
N PRO A 214 -22.88 -8.86 -14.90
CA PRO A 214 -23.69 -8.49 -13.75
C PRO A 214 -22.90 -7.67 -12.73
N PRO A 215 -23.48 -6.60 -12.15
CA PRO A 215 -22.77 -5.74 -11.19
C PRO A 215 -22.17 -6.50 -10.02
N GLU A 216 -22.85 -7.49 -9.49
CA GLU A 216 -22.39 -8.32 -8.39
C GLU A 216 -21.11 -9.09 -8.73
N ILE A 217 -20.97 -9.57 -9.95
CA ILE A 217 -19.77 -10.28 -10.43
C ILE A 217 -18.64 -9.27 -10.66
N TYR A 218 -18.95 -8.14 -11.31
CA TYR A 218 -17.98 -7.07 -11.53
C TYR A 218 -17.35 -6.59 -10.22
N PHE A 219 -18.17 -6.22 -9.24
CA PHE A 219 -17.65 -5.71 -7.96
C PHE A 219 -16.94 -6.80 -7.14
N ALA A 220 -17.41 -8.03 -7.18
CA ALA A 220 -16.71 -9.13 -6.50
C ALA A 220 -15.29 -9.30 -7.05
N GLN A 221 -15.10 -9.30 -8.37
CA GLN A 221 -13.78 -9.36 -9.00
C GLN A 221 -12.95 -8.11 -8.72
N TYR A 222 -13.55 -6.94 -8.80
CA TYR A 222 -12.88 -5.67 -8.55
C TYR A 222 -12.30 -5.58 -7.16
N PHE A 223 -13.09 -5.89 -6.12
CA PHE A 223 -12.64 -5.82 -4.73
C PHE A 223 -11.62 -6.91 -4.37
N VAL A 224 -11.74 -8.10 -4.96
CA VAL A 224 -10.70 -9.14 -4.79
C VAL A 224 -9.37 -8.66 -5.38
N ASN A 225 -9.38 -8.10 -6.57
CA ASN A 225 -8.17 -7.57 -7.20
C ASN A 225 -7.53 -6.45 -6.36
N ILE A 226 -8.33 -5.55 -5.76
CA ILE A 226 -7.83 -4.51 -4.86
C ILE A 226 -7.24 -5.13 -3.59
N ALA A 227 -7.93 -6.07 -2.98
CA ALA A 227 -7.48 -6.70 -1.74
C ALA A 227 -6.18 -7.51 -1.93
N GLU A 228 -5.96 -8.07 -3.12
CA GLU A 228 -4.74 -8.80 -3.49
C GLU A 228 -3.59 -7.85 -3.86
N ALA A 229 -3.93 -6.64 -4.33
CA ALA A 229 -2.97 -5.62 -4.71
C ALA A 229 -2.39 -4.96 -3.49
N ASP A 230 -1.42 -5.24 -2.82
CA ASP A 230 -0.79 -4.62 -1.63
C ASP A 230 -0.74 -3.07 -1.70
N ASN A 231 -1.91 -2.46 -1.82
CA ASN A 231 -2.09 -1.03 -2.07
C ASN A 231 -3.02 -0.39 -1.04
N LYS A 232 -2.44 0.25 -0.04
CA LYS A 232 -3.18 0.92 1.02
C LYS A 232 -4.01 2.12 0.54
N ASP A 233 -3.66 2.70 -0.60
CA ASP A 233 -4.34 3.88 -1.13
C ASP A 233 -5.78 3.55 -1.58
N ASP A 234 -6.09 2.27 -1.77
CA ASP A 234 -7.43 1.78 -2.09
C ASP A 234 -8.31 1.63 -0.83
N ILE A 235 -7.70 1.52 0.36
CA ILE A 235 -8.43 1.43 1.61
C ILE A 235 -8.81 2.82 2.08
N ARG A 236 -10.08 3.01 2.38
CA ARG A 236 -10.65 4.28 2.81
C ARG A 236 -11.06 4.21 4.27
N TYR A 237 -11.00 5.34 4.95
CA TYR A 237 -11.36 5.46 6.35
C TYR A 237 -12.28 6.65 6.56
N GLY A 238 -13.36 6.43 7.34
CA GLY A 238 -14.26 7.51 7.72
C GLY A 238 -14.95 8.18 6.53
N VAL A 239 -15.07 9.48 6.60
CA VAL A 239 -15.66 10.30 5.54
C VAL A 239 -14.59 10.60 4.51
N GLN A 240 -14.72 10.03 3.34
CA GLN A 240 -13.88 10.38 2.20
C GLN A 240 -14.74 10.88 1.05
N VAL A 241 -14.25 11.93 0.42
CA VAL A 241 -14.76 12.37 -0.85
C VAL A 241 -14.21 11.44 -1.91
N VAL A 242 -15.07 10.69 -2.54
CA VAL A 242 -14.71 9.89 -3.71
C VAL A 242 -15.06 10.74 -4.92
N TYR A 243 -14.06 11.01 -5.74
CA TYR A 243 -14.31 11.68 -7.00
C TYR A 243 -15.01 10.73 -7.94
N ASN A 244 -16.05 11.22 -8.61
CA ASN A 244 -16.81 10.46 -9.58
C ASN A 244 -16.01 9.79 -10.68
N ASP A 245 -14.87 10.36 -11.02
CA ASP A 245 -13.93 9.79 -11.96
C ASP A 245 -13.40 8.43 -11.55
N GLY A 246 -14.06 7.81 -10.61
CA GLY A 246 -13.78 6.50 -10.10
C GLY A 246 -12.38 6.01 -10.34
N TRP A 247 -11.79 5.51 -9.40
CA TRP A 247 -10.41 5.01 -9.36
C TRP A 247 -9.95 4.22 -10.59
N SER A 248 -10.84 3.59 -11.33
CA SER A 248 -10.48 2.75 -12.48
C SER A 248 -11.31 2.99 -13.72
N SER A 249 -12.38 3.77 -13.64
CA SER A 249 -13.34 3.83 -14.73
C SER A 249 -13.68 5.24 -15.25
N HIS A 250 -13.08 6.29 -14.69
CA HIS A 250 -13.35 7.68 -15.09
C HIS A 250 -14.84 7.98 -15.27
N VAL A 251 -15.67 7.51 -14.33
CA VAL A 251 -17.12 7.72 -14.41
C VAL A 251 -17.45 9.11 -13.91
N ALA A 252 -17.59 10.07 -14.82
CA ALA A 252 -18.28 11.31 -14.52
C ALA A 252 -19.78 11.06 -14.47
N PHE A 253 -20.53 11.61 -13.48
CA PHE A 253 -21.98 11.47 -13.45
C PHE A 253 -22.60 12.27 -14.60
N GLU A 254 -23.37 11.58 -15.45
CA GLU A 254 -24.13 12.16 -16.53
C GLU A 254 -25.62 12.05 -16.22
N GLU A 255 -26.37 13.16 -16.42
CA GLU A 255 -27.81 13.18 -16.19
C GLU A 255 -28.52 12.14 -17.04
N GLY A 256 -29.39 11.36 -16.41
CA GLY A 256 -30.13 10.28 -17.04
C GLY A 256 -29.39 8.93 -17.10
N HIS A 257 -28.11 8.86 -16.74
CA HIS A 257 -27.37 7.62 -16.70
C HIS A 257 -27.65 6.85 -15.39
N THR A 258 -27.60 5.54 -15.50
CA THR A 258 -27.76 4.63 -14.37
C THR A 258 -26.38 4.15 -13.88
N TYR A 259 -26.16 4.24 -12.58
CA TYR A 259 -24.94 3.87 -11.91
C TYR A 259 -25.19 2.75 -10.92
N TYR A 260 -24.14 1.96 -10.71
CA TYR A 260 -24.04 1.02 -9.60
C TYR A 260 -22.90 1.46 -8.70
N THR A 261 -23.16 1.60 -7.41
CA THR A 261 -22.14 1.85 -6.39
C THR A 261 -22.11 0.66 -5.45
N ALA A 262 -20.93 0.10 -5.25
CA ALA A 262 -20.72 -0.94 -4.25
C ALA A 262 -19.82 -0.42 -3.12
N ILE A 263 -20.17 -0.76 -1.90
CA ILE A 263 -19.41 -0.45 -0.70
C ILE A 263 -19.27 -1.74 0.09
N VAL A 264 -18.06 -2.02 0.58
CA VAL A 264 -17.76 -3.24 1.32
C VAL A 264 -16.86 -2.91 2.50
N SER A 265 -17.15 -3.49 3.65
CA SER A 265 -16.25 -3.42 4.81
C SER A 265 -14.94 -4.15 4.52
N TYR A 266 -13.83 -3.58 4.99
CA TYR A 266 -12.52 -4.16 4.79
C TYR A 266 -11.70 -4.07 6.09
N ASP A 267 -11.34 -5.20 6.65
CA ASP A 267 -10.44 -5.31 7.79
C ASP A 267 -9.23 -6.24 7.51
N GLY A 268 -8.83 -6.29 6.24
CA GLY A 268 -7.92 -7.27 5.65
C GLY A 268 -8.66 -8.41 4.97
N PHE A 269 -10.00 -8.46 5.13
CA PHE A 269 -10.92 -9.37 4.45
C PHE A 269 -12.10 -8.57 3.92
N ILE A 270 -12.57 -8.95 2.75
CA ILE A 270 -13.75 -8.36 2.14
C ILE A 270 -14.97 -8.83 2.93
N GLY A 271 -15.72 -7.88 3.47
CA GLY A 271 -16.99 -8.16 4.14
C GLY A 271 -18.16 -8.33 3.16
N ASN A 272 -19.38 -8.17 3.69
CA ASN A 272 -20.58 -8.21 2.86
C ASN A 272 -20.59 -7.04 1.87
N ASN A 273 -20.91 -7.35 0.63
CA ASN A 273 -20.98 -6.38 -0.45
C ASN A 273 -22.39 -5.82 -0.56
N VAL A 274 -22.52 -4.51 -0.41
CA VAL A 274 -23.78 -3.79 -0.60
C VAL A 274 -23.70 -3.04 -1.90
N ILE A 275 -24.60 -3.37 -2.86
CA ILE A 275 -24.64 -2.75 -4.17
C ILE A 275 -25.92 -1.94 -4.30
N TYR A 276 -25.77 -0.66 -4.59
CA TYR A 276 -26.86 0.27 -4.80
C TYR A 276 -26.93 0.72 -6.27
N LYS A 277 -28.16 0.71 -6.83
CA LYS A 277 -28.44 1.16 -8.17
C LYS A 277 -29.21 2.47 -8.13
N PHE A 278 -28.76 3.47 -8.87
CA PHE A 278 -29.48 4.73 -9.01
C PHE A 278 -29.36 5.30 -10.42
N THR A 279 -30.34 6.12 -10.81
CA THR A 279 -30.23 6.95 -12.01
C THR A 279 -30.00 8.37 -11.56
N TRP A 280 -28.91 8.99 -12.03
CA TRP A 280 -28.61 10.36 -11.66
C TRP A 280 -29.46 11.34 -12.44
N THR A 281 -30.15 12.22 -11.75
CA THR A 281 -31.09 13.21 -12.31
C THR A 281 -30.48 14.60 -12.47
N GLY A 282 -29.18 14.76 -12.19
CA GLY A 282 -28.52 16.06 -12.09
C GLY A 282 -28.70 16.73 -10.73
N GLU A 283 -29.48 16.15 -9.83
CA GLU A 283 -29.73 16.68 -8.49
C GLU A 283 -28.97 15.90 -7.40
N ASP A 284 -28.62 16.59 -6.35
CA ASP A 284 -28.03 16.00 -5.15
C ASP A 284 -29.00 15.04 -4.47
N PHE A 285 -28.48 13.93 -3.97
CA PHE A 285 -29.28 12.96 -3.22
C PHE A 285 -28.53 12.32 -2.06
N GLU A 286 -29.29 11.70 -1.15
CA GLU A 286 -28.79 10.91 -0.02
C GLU A 286 -29.46 9.54 -0.03
N ALA A 287 -28.67 8.51 0.25
CA ALA A 287 -29.16 7.16 0.42
C ALA A 287 -28.46 6.48 1.59
N TYR A 288 -29.20 5.59 2.28
CA TYR A 288 -28.67 4.81 3.37
C TYR A 288 -28.57 3.37 2.93
N PHE A 289 -27.38 2.79 3.03
CA PHE A 289 -27.12 1.40 2.66
C PHE A 289 -27.17 0.55 3.90
N LYS A 290 -28.04 -0.44 3.85
CA LYS A 290 -28.07 -1.61 4.74
C LYS A 290 -27.96 -2.85 3.87
N ASP A 291 -27.55 -3.96 4.46
CA ASP A 291 -27.54 -5.25 3.76
C ASP A 291 -28.90 -5.58 3.12
N GLU A 292 -29.99 -5.12 3.73
CA GLU A 292 -31.36 -5.29 3.26
C GLU A 292 -31.66 -4.51 1.97
N ASP A 293 -30.90 -3.45 1.68
CA ASP A 293 -31.10 -2.57 0.53
C ASP A 293 -30.27 -3.00 -0.69
N SER A 294 -29.46 -4.05 -0.55
CA SER A 294 -28.66 -4.58 -1.64
C SER A 294 -29.56 -5.14 -2.75
N ILE A 295 -29.28 -4.74 -4.01
CA ILE A 295 -30.00 -5.30 -5.17
C ILE A 295 -29.79 -6.81 -5.32
N VAL A 296 -28.78 -7.37 -4.68
CA VAL A 296 -28.47 -8.80 -4.68
C VAL A 296 -29.39 -9.56 -3.72
N SER A 297 -29.89 -8.91 -2.66
CA SER A 297 -30.79 -9.52 -1.67
C SER A 297 -32.25 -9.54 -2.12
N ASN A 298 -32.66 -8.65 -3.02
CA ASN A 298 -34.05 -8.49 -3.44
C ASN A 298 -34.18 -8.74 -4.95
N GLY A 299 -34.36 -9.99 -5.33
CA GLY A 299 -34.70 -10.38 -6.70
C GLY A 299 -36.08 -9.91 -7.20
N GLU A 300 -36.68 -8.91 -6.55
CA GLU A 300 -37.96 -8.31 -6.94
C GLU A 300 -37.99 -6.84 -6.47
N ASN A 301 -37.55 -5.93 -7.30
CA ASN A 301 -38.14 -4.58 -7.39
C ASN A 301 -37.49 -3.86 -8.59
N GLY A 302 -38.08 -4.04 -9.75
CA GLY A 302 -37.80 -3.34 -10.99
C GLY A 302 -38.74 -2.18 -11.19
#